data_e8dcec385f98a4313f77e1b561e5afcb
#
_entry.id   e8dcec385f98a4313f77e1b561e5afcb
#
_cell.length_a   1.000
_cell.length_b   1.000
_cell.length_c   1.000
_cell.angle_alpha   90.00
_cell.angle_beta   90.00
_cell.angle_gamma   90.00
#
_symmetry.space_group_name_H-M   'P 1'
#
loop_
_entity.id
_entity.type
_entity.pdbx_description
1 polymer ?
#
loop_
_entity_poly.entity_id
_entity_poly.type
_entity_poly.pdbx_seq_one_letter_code
_entity_poly.pdbx_strand_id
1 'polypeptide(L)'
;IDNRKALVFNSGYHANLGIIQALCKKGDLIISDKLNHASIIDGARLSEAEFIRYAHNDHVHLEKILSDNPDRNKLIITESVFSMDGDSADIAGLCELKKKYNAMLYLDEAHSFGVYGSNGGGMASELNLLSQIDILVATFGKAAGGVGAFIYAENNIIDYLINKCRSFIYSTALP
;
A
#
# COMPACT_ATOMS: atom_id res chain seq x y z
N ILE A 1 21.94 -3.47 8.23
CA ILE A 1 21.55 -2.07 7.92
C ILE A 1 20.26 -2.18 7.16
N ASP A 2 19.22 -1.55 7.69
CA ASP A 2 17.92 -1.51 7.03
C ASP A 2 18.08 -0.74 5.70
N ASN A 3 17.82 -1.39 4.57
CA ASN A 3 17.95 -0.80 3.23
C ASN A 3 16.65 -0.09 2.81
N ARG A 4 15.96 0.51 3.77
CA ARG A 4 14.68 1.19 3.57
C ARG A 4 14.74 2.67 3.90
N LYS A 5 13.89 3.45 3.23
CA LYS A 5 13.74 4.90 3.42
C LYS A 5 12.26 5.27 3.49
N ALA A 6 12.02 6.46 4.01
CA ALA A 6 10.70 7.09 3.93
C ALA A 6 10.72 8.23 2.90
N LEU A 7 9.57 8.47 2.25
CA LEU A 7 9.32 9.63 1.39
C LEU A 7 8.02 10.30 1.84
N VAL A 8 8.05 11.62 2.04
CA VAL A 8 6.92 12.39 2.60
C VAL A 8 6.07 12.98 1.47
N PHE A 9 4.76 12.92 1.63
CA PHE A 9 3.73 13.46 0.72
C PHE A 9 2.83 14.45 1.45
N ASN A 10 2.14 15.29 0.69
CA ASN A 10 1.21 16.29 1.24
C ASN A 10 -0.02 15.66 1.91
N SER A 11 -0.42 14.47 1.51
CA SER A 11 -1.51 13.71 2.13
C SER A 11 -1.44 12.23 1.73
N GLY A 12 -2.16 11.36 2.47
CA GLY A 12 -2.33 9.95 2.10
C GLY A 12 -3.00 9.77 0.73
N TYR A 13 -3.93 10.68 0.38
CA TYR A 13 -4.57 10.67 -0.93
C TYR A 13 -3.55 10.86 -2.06
N HIS A 14 -2.69 11.90 -1.96
CA HIS A 14 -1.62 12.16 -2.93
C HIS A 14 -0.59 11.01 -2.99
N ALA A 15 -0.28 10.41 -1.85
CA ALA A 15 0.61 9.26 -1.79
C ALA A 15 0.01 8.07 -2.57
N ASN A 16 -1.20 7.62 -2.22
CA ASN A 16 -1.86 6.50 -2.89
C ASN A 16 -2.02 6.73 -4.39
N LEU A 17 -2.50 7.91 -4.77
CA LEU A 17 -2.71 8.27 -6.18
C LEU A 17 -1.42 8.16 -7.01
N GLY A 18 -0.35 8.80 -6.52
CA GLY A 18 0.89 8.91 -7.29
C GLY A 18 1.73 7.65 -7.27
N ILE A 19 1.78 6.94 -6.14
CA ILE A 19 2.58 5.73 -6.00
C ILE A 19 2.02 4.61 -6.88
N ILE A 20 0.72 4.35 -6.79
CA ILE A 20 0.07 3.28 -7.55
C ILE A 20 0.22 3.54 -9.05
N GLN A 21 -0.04 4.80 -9.48
CA GLN A 21 0.16 5.21 -10.88
C GLN A 21 1.62 5.05 -11.34
N ALA A 22 2.60 5.34 -10.49
CA ALA A 22 4.01 5.27 -10.86
C ALA A 22 4.52 3.84 -10.96
N LEU A 23 4.04 2.94 -10.10
CA LEU A 23 4.54 1.56 -10.00
C LEU A 23 3.86 0.60 -10.97
N CYS A 24 2.63 0.86 -11.38
CA CYS A 24 1.84 -0.05 -12.20
C CYS A 24 1.64 0.49 -13.62
N LYS A 25 1.82 -0.37 -14.61
CA LYS A 25 1.73 -0.04 -16.03
C LYS A 25 0.88 -1.06 -16.79
N LYS A 26 0.64 -0.81 -18.06
CA LYS A 26 -0.06 -1.75 -18.95
C LYS A 26 0.61 -3.14 -18.93
N GLY A 27 -0.18 -4.17 -18.69
CA GLY A 27 0.25 -5.55 -18.54
C GLY A 27 0.39 -6.01 -17.08
N ASP A 28 0.56 -5.10 -16.14
CA ASP A 28 0.55 -5.40 -14.70
C ASP A 28 -0.87 -5.62 -14.19
N LEU A 29 -1.01 -6.22 -13.01
CA LEU A 29 -2.28 -6.49 -12.35
C LEU A 29 -2.29 -5.89 -10.95
N ILE A 30 -3.26 -5.02 -10.69
CA ILE A 30 -3.58 -4.50 -9.36
C ILE A 30 -4.73 -5.31 -8.78
N ILE A 31 -4.54 -5.89 -7.61
CA ILE A 31 -5.53 -6.69 -6.91
C ILE A 31 -5.83 -6.01 -5.57
N SER A 32 -7.00 -5.42 -5.45
CA SER A 32 -7.40 -4.55 -4.33
C SER A 32 -8.51 -5.18 -3.51
N ASP A 33 -8.43 -5.04 -2.19
CA ASP A 33 -9.59 -5.33 -1.35
C ASP A 33 -10.79 -4.44 -1.73
N LYS A 34 -11.98 -4.99 -1.66
CA LYS A 34 -13.24 -4.32 -2.07
C LYS A 34 -13.55 -3.08 -1.23
N LEU A 35 -13.09 -3.03 0.03
CA LEU A 35 -13.36 -1.93 0.96
C LEU A 35 -12.23 -0.91 1.05
N ASN A 36 -11.18 -1.04 0.26
CA ASN A 36 -10.09 -0.08 0.23
C ASN A 36 -10.59 1.35 -0.06
N HIS A 37 -9.88 2.30 0.54
CA HIS A 37 -10.16 3.74 0.43
C HIS A 37 -10.18 4.23 -1.03
N ALA A 38 -11.01 5.26 -1.28
CA ALA A 38 -11.21 5.85 -2.62
C ALA A 38 -9.89 6.27 -3.30
N SER A 39 -8.91 6.77 -2.57
CA SER A 39 -7.61 7.16 -3.12
C SER A 39 -6.84 6.01 -3.77
N ILE A 40 -6.98 4.79 -3.24
CA ILE A 40 -6.39 3.57 -3.81
C ILE A 40 -7.09 3.23 -5.12
N ILE A 41 -8.43 3.31 -5.13
CA ILE A 41 -9.23 3.05 -6.33
C ILE A 41 -8.91 4.07 -7.43
N ASP A 42 -8.77 5.34 -7.08
CA ASP A 42 -8.45 6.40 -8.04
C ASP A 42 -7.01 6.26 -8.57
N GLY A 43 -6.06 5.89 -7.71
CA GLY A 43 -4.69 5.58 -8.11
C GLY A 43 -4.62 4.39 -9.09
N ALA A 44 -5.39 3.33 -8.81
CA ALA A 44 -5.49 2.18 -9.70
C ALA A 44 -6.11 2.54 -11.06
N ARG A 45 -7.16 3.36 -11.07
CA ARG A 45 -7.81 3.83 -12.32
C ARG A 45 -6.93 4.74 -13.17
N LEU A 46 -6.05 5.52 -12.54
CA LEU A 46 -5.10 6.38 -13.24
C LEU A 46 -3.87 5.62 -13.74
N SER A 47 -3.63 4.42 -13.24
CA SER A 47 -2.62 3.53 -13.81
C SER A 47 -3.14 2.92 -15.12
N GLU A 48 -2.24 2.40 -15.93
CA GLU A 48 -2.62 1.65 -17.14
C GLU A 48 -2.78 0.14 -16.86
N ALA A 49 -2.64 -0.29 -15.60
CA ALA A 49 -2.73 -1.68 -15.18
C ALA A 49 -4.19 -2.17 -15.18
N GLU A 50 -4.36 -3.47 -15.33
CA GLU A 50 -5.65 -4.10 -15.08
C GLU A 50 -5.95 -4.04 -13.57
N PHE A 51 -7.21 -3.69 -13.23
CA PHE A 51 -7.64 -3.51 -11.86
C PHE A 51 -8.75 -4.49 -11.51
N ILE A 52 -8.47 -5.41 -10.59
CA ILE A 52 -9.43 -6.41 -10.08
C ILE A 52 -9.63 -6.16 -8.57
N ARG A 53 -10.88 -6.29 -8.12
CA ARG A 53 -11.23 -6.21 -6.69
C ARG A 53 -11.61 -7.59 -6.19
N TYR A 54 -10.95 -8.07 -5.11
CA TYR A 54 -11.37 -9.27 -4.41
C TYR A 54 -12.36 -8.96 -3.29
N ALA A 55 -13.15 -9.96 -2.92
CA ALA A 55 -14.13 -9.84 -1.83
C ALA A 55 -13.38 -9.54 -0.51
N HIS A 56 -13.97 -8.67 0.30
CA HIS A 56 -13.35 -8.15 1.52
C HIS A 56 -12.84 -9.27 2.43
N ASN A 57 -11.55 -9.22 2.78
CA ASN A 57 -10.83 -10.20 3.60
C ASN A 57 -10.94 -11.66 3.11
N ASP A 58 -11.31 -11.88 1.84
CA ASP A 58 -11.47 -13.21 1.26
C ASP A 58 -10.16 -13.68 0.59
N HIS A 59 -9.35 -14.39 1.36
CA HIS A 59 -8.08 -14.94 0.88
C HIS A 59 -8.26 -16.05 -0.17
N VAL A 60 -9.37 -16.78 -0.17
CA VAL A 60 -9.66 -17.80 -1.19
C VAL A 60 -9.92 -17.14 -2.53
N HIS A 61 -10.70 -16.06 -2.55
CA HIS A 61 -10.93 -15.27 -3.76
C HIS A 61 -9.64 -14.60 -4.24
N LEU A 62 -8.84 -14.00 -3.34
CA LEU A 62 -7.55 -13.40 -3.67
C LEU A 62 -6.60 -14.44 -4.28
N GLU A 63 -6.47 -15.61 -3.66
CA GLU A 63 -5.61 -16.69 -4.12
C GLU A 63 -6.00 -17.18 -5.50
N LYS A 64 -7.31 -17.31 -5.77
CA LYS A 64 -7.81 -17.65 -7.09
C LYS A 64 -7.36 -16.64 -8.15
N ILE A 65 -7.50 -15.34 -7.90
CA ILE A 65 -7.05 -14.28 -8.83
C ILE A 65 -5.54 -14.38 -9.08
N LEU A 66 -4.75 -14.59 -8.02
CA LEU A 66 -3.31 -14.73 -8.11
C LEU A 66 -2.89 -15.94 -8.94
N SER A 67 -3.55 -17.08 -8.75
CA SER A 67 -3.27 -18.33 -9.47
C SER A 67 -3.67 -18.28 -10.94
N ASP A 68 -4.73 -17.56 -11.26
CA ASP A 68 -5.21 -17.38 -12.64
C ASP A 68 -4.30 -16.42 -13.47
N ASN A 69 -3.35 -15.73 -12.82
CA ASN A 69 -2.46 -14.75 -13.45
C ASN A 69 -0.96 -15.02 -13.13
N PRO A 70 -0.41 -16.20 -13.47
CA PRO A 70 0.94 -16.61 -13.05
C PRO A 70 2.05 -15.72 -13.62
N ASP A 71 1.94 -15.28 -14.87
CA ASP A 71 3.01 -14.64 -15.62
C ASP A 71 3.00 -13.10 -15.54
N ARG A 72 2.09 -12.52 -14.73
CA ARG A 72 1.96 -11.07 -14.61
C ARG A 72 2.70 -10.54 -13.38
N ASN A 73 3.19 -9.30 -13.47
CA ASN A 73 3.53 -8.56 -12.25
C ASN A 73 2.24 -8.23 -11.51
N LYS A 74 2.21 -8.50 -10.22
CA LYS A 74 1.01 -8.37 -9.37
C LYS A 74 1.29 -7.46 -8.20
N LEU A 75 0.39 -6.50 -7.95
CA LEU A 75 0.39 -5.66 -6.76
C LEU A 75 -0.89 -5.91 -5.97
N ILE A 76 -0.76 -6.53 -4.81
CA ILE A 76 -1.84 -6.68 -3.83
C ILE A 76 -1.89 -5.39 -3.01
N ILE A 77 -3.07 -4.79 -2.90
CA ILE A 77 -3.28 -3.56 -2.10
C ILE A 77 -4.39 -3.78 -1.09
N THR A 78 -4.11 -3.45 0.16
CA THR A 78 -5.11 -3.47 1.24
C THR A 78 -4.83 -2.39 2.28
N GLU A 79 -5.84 -2.06 3.10
CA GLU A 79 -5.67 -1.33 4.36
C GLU A 79 -5.40 -2.32 5.50
N SER A 80 -4.63 -1.92 6.50
CA SER A 80 -4.42 -2.73 7.70
C SER A 80 -5.65 -2.73 8.63
N VAL A 81 -6.30 -1.57 8.73
CA VAL A 81 -7.58 -1.35 9.42
C VAL A 81 -8.49 -0.57 8.48
N PHE A 82 -9.67 -1.09 8.22
CA PHE A 82 -10.63 -0.50 7.28
C PHE A 82 -11.45 0.61 7.95
N SER A 83 -11.51 1.78 7.30
CA SER A 83 -12.05 3.00 7.89
C SER A 83 -13.53 2.95 8.27
N MET A 84 -14.34 2.22 7.50
CA MET A 84 -15.79 2.21 7.69
C MET A 84 -16.24 1.14 8.68
N ASP A 85 -15.66 -0.04 8.61
CA ASP A 85 -16.08 -1.20 9.38
C ASP A 85 -15.21 -1.40 10.64
N GLY A 86 -14.00 -0.84 10.67
CA GLY A 86 -13.07 -0.90 11.80
C GLY A 86 -12.41 -2.26 11.99
N ASP A 87 -12.63 -3.19 11.06
CA ASP A 87 -12.00 -4.49 11.07
C ASP A 87 -10.59 -4.45 10.46
N SER A 88 -9.85 -5.52 10.60
CA SER A 88 -8.44 -5.60 10.21
C SER A 88 -8.21 -6.65 9.14
N ALA A 89 -7.25 -6.38 8.25
CA ALA A 89 -6.77 -7.38 7.30
C ALA A 89 -5.93 -8.47 8.01
N ASP A 90 -6.00 -9.70 7.51
CA ASP A 90 -5.04 -10.74 7.87
C ASP A 90 -3.71 -10.53 7.12
N ILE A 91 -2.86 -9.66 7.68
CA ILE A 91 -1.58 -9.28 7.08
C ILE A 91 -0.65 -10.49 6.94
N ALA A 92 -0.69 -11.44 7.88
CA ALA A 92 0.15 -12.64 7.84
C ALA A 92 -0.20 -13.52 6.64
N GLY A 93 -1.48 -13.82 6.44
CA GLY A 93 -1.94 -14.58 5.28
C GLY A 93 -1.66 -13.86 3.96
N LEU A 94 -1.75 -12.53 3.92
CA LEU A 94 -1.37 -11.75 2.74
C LEU A 94 0.13 -11.84 2.43
N CYS A 95 1.00 -11.84 3.45
CA CYS A 95 2.43 -12.05 3.28
C CYS A 95 2.76 -13.45 2.73
N GLU A 96 2.02 -14.48 3.14
CA GLU A 96 2.16 -15.83 2.60
C GLU A 96 1.74 -15.89 1.13
N LEU A 97 0.58 -15.31 0.79
CA LEU A 97 0.08 -15.27 -0.57
C LEU A 97 1.00 -14.49 -1.51
N LYS A 98 1.47 -13.29 -1.10
CA LYS A 98 2.41 -12.53 -1.94
C LYS A 98 3.69 -13.33 -2.23
N LYS A 99 4.23 -14.03 -1.24
CA LYS A 99 5.43 -14.85 -1.40
C LYS A 99 5.19 -16.05 -2.33
N LYS A 100 4.07 -16.75 -2.12
CA LYS A 100 3.67 -17.92 -2.92
C LYS A 100 3.51 -17.59 -4.40
N TYR A 101 2.92 -16.42 -4.70
CA TYR A 101 2.57 -16.02 -6.08
C TYR A 101 3.48 -14.94 -6.67
N ASN A 102 4.62 -14.67 -6.04
CA ASN A 102 5.58 -13.64 -6.47
C ASN A 102 4.91 -12.30 -6.76
N ALA A 103 4.12 -11.80 -5.81
CA ALA A 103 3.44 -10.51 -5.86
C ALA A 103 4.10 -9.51 -4.92
N MET A 104 3.88 -8.21 -5.15
CA MET A 104 4.19 -7.15 -4.18
C MET A 104 2.98 -6.90 -3.27
N LEU A 105 3.23 -6.51 -2.03
CA LEU A 105 2.21 -6.12 -1.06
C LEU A 105 2.34 -4.63 -0.70
N TYR A 106 1.28 -3.88 -0.99
CA TYR A 106 1.07 -2.50 -0.61
C TYR A 106 0.09 -2.46 0.57
N LEU A 107 0.53 -1.96 1.71
CA LEU A 107 -0.26 -1.87 2.94
C LEU A 107 -0.49 -0.40 3.31
N ASP A 108 -1.76 0.02 3.34
CA ASP A 108 -2.13 1.33 3.84
C ASP A 108 -2.43 1.24 5.34
N GLU A 109 -1.59 1.88 6.14
CA GLU A 109 -1.69 1.93 7.61
C GLU A 109 -2.24 3.25 8.14
N ALA A 110 -3.00 3.97 7.33
CA ALA A 110 -3.55 5.26 7.73
C ALA A 110 -4.40 5.21 9.02
N HIS A 111 -5.02 4.07 9.34
CA HIS A 111 -5.85 3.86 10.54
C HIS A 111 -5.15 3.08 11.65
N SER A 112 -3.97 2.52 11.43
CA SER A 112 -3.22 1.75 12.42
C SER A 112 -1.97 2.47 12.93
N PHE A 113 -1.32 3.27 12.07
CA PHE A 113 -0.15 4.07 12.46
C PHE A 113 -0.49 5.07 13.56
N GLY A 114 0.30 5.07 14.63
CA GLY A 114 0.09 5.86 15.84
C GLY A 114 -0.87 5.22 16.85
N VAL A 115 -1.51 4.09 16.50
CA VAL A 115 -2.50 3.39 17.35
C VAL A 115 -2.02 2.00 17.77
N TYR A 116 -1.53 1.22 16.81
CA TYR A 116 -1.06 -0.16 17.02
C TYR A 116 0.46 -0.23 17.12
N GLY A 117 0.95 -1.28 17.79
CA GLY A 117 2.38 -1.49 18.06
C GLY A 117 2.88 -0.71 19.27
N SER A 118 3.85 -1.25 19.99
CA SER A 118 4.40 -0.70 21.25
C SER A 118 4.90 0.76 21.10
N ASN A 119 5.33 1.13 19.91
CA ASN A 119 5.84 2.47 19.58
C ASN A 119 4.92 3.23 18.59
N GLY A 120 3.67 2.78 18.41
CA GLY A 120 2.76 3.36 17.42
C GLY A 120 3.18 3.10 15.97
N GLY A 121 4.00 2.08 15.73
CA GLY A 121 4.54 1.76 14.39
C GLY A 121 3.54 1.13 13.41
N GLY A 122 2.29 0.93 13.81
CA GLY A 122 1.24 0.30 13.02
C GLY A 122 1.15 -1.21 13.18
N MET A 123 0.19 -1.83 12.49
CA MET A 123 -0.09 -3.26 12.61
C MET A 123 1.02 -4.15 12.06
N ALA A 124 1.64 -3.79 10.95
CA ALA A 124 2.77 -4.55 10.41
C ALA A 124 3.94 -4.60 11.41
N SER A 125 4.16 -3.51 12.15
CA SER A 125 5.16 -3.45 13.23
C SER A 125 4.75 -4.30 14.43
N GLU A 126 3.48 -4.23 14.86
CA GLU A 126 2.94 -5.03 15.97
C GLU A 126 3.08 -6.53 15.71
N LEU A 127 2.82 -6.96 14.49
CA LEU A 127 2.90 -8.35 14.07
C LEU A 127 4.32 -8.81 13.70
N ASN A 128 5.33 -7.92 13.77
CA ASN A 128 6.71 -8.17 13.33
C ASN A 128 6.81 -8.56 11.84
N LEU A 129 5.92 -8.04 11.01
CA LEU A 129 5.83 -8.31 9.56
C LEU A 129 6.33 -7.16 8.69
N LEU A 130 6.82 -6.05 9.29
CA LEU A 130 7.23 -4.85 8.56
C LEU A 130 8.24 -5.14 7.44
N SER A 131 9.17 -6.07 7.64
CA SER A 131 10.14 -6.47 6.63
C SER A 131 9.55 -7.22 5.44
N GLN A 132 8.34 -7.74 5.58
CA GLN A 132 7.62 -8.48 4.53
C GLN A 132 6.68 -7.59 3.71
N ILE A 133 6.45 -6.34 4.13
CA ILE A 133 5.65 -5.36 3.38
C ILE A 133 6.57 -4.67 2.37
N ASP A 134 6.22 -4.64 1.10
CA ASP A 134 7.05 -3.98 0.07
C ASP A 134 6.88 -2.47 0.12
N ILE A 135 5.63 -2.01 0.28
CA ILE A 135 5.28 -0.60 0.37
C ILE A 135 4.30 -0.41 1.52
N LEU A 136 4.70 0.36 2.52
CA LEU A 136 3.82 0.78 3.59
C LEU A 136 3.50 2.27 3.42
N VAL A 137 2.24 2.63 3.53
CA VAL A 137 1.79 4.02 3.53
C VAL A 137 1.10 4.33 4.86
N ALA A 138 1.38 5.50 5.41
CA ALA A 138 0.69 5.99 6.59
C ALA A 138 0.49 7.51 6.51
N THR A 139 -0.45 8.04 7.31
CA THR A 139 -0.76 9.47 7.32
C THR A 139 -0.47 10.11 8.67
N PHE A 140 0.03 11.35 8.63
CA PHE A 140 0.17 12.17 9.83
C PHE A 140 -1.16 12.83 10.25
N GLY A 141 -2.15 12.91 9.36
CA GLY A 141 -3.41 13.63 9.57
C GLY A 141 -4.43 12.93 10.45
N LYS A 142 -4.10 11.78 11.05
CA LYS A 142 -4.97 11.02 11.95
C LYS A 142 -4.35 10.94 13.36
N ALA A 143 -3.95 9.77 13.82
CA ALA A 143 -3.42 9.59 15.17
C ALA A 143 -2.15 10.42 15.48
N ALA A 144 -1.31 10.67 14.48
CA ALA A 144 -0.11 11.49 14.65
C ALA A 144 -0.39 12.99 14.79
N GLY A 145 -1.61 13.48 14.50
CA GLY A 145 -2.05 14.87 14.73
C GLY A 145 -1.31 15.92 13.90
N GLY A 146 -0.76 15.54 12.74
CA GLY A 146 0.03 16.39 11.86
C GLY A 146 -0.60 16.58 10.48
N VAL A 147 0.21 17.01 9.52
CA VAL A 147 -0.17 17.18 8.11
C VAL A 147 0.73 16.33 7.23
N GLY A 148 0.14 15.73 6.19
CA GLY A 148 0.87 14.92 5.21
C GLY A 148 0.75 13.42 5.45
N ALA A 149 1.57 12.70 4.72
CA ALA A 149 1.67 11.25 4.76
C ALA A 149 3.11 10.83 4.45
N PHE A 150 3.45 9.59 4.68
CA PHE A 150 4.71 9.03 4.24
C PHE A 150 4.51 7.64 3.66
N ILE A 151 5.45 7.24 2.84
CA ILE A 151 5.66 5.86 2.48
C ILE A 151 6.97 5.35 3.09
N TYR A 152 7.03 4.06 3.33
CA TYR A 152 8.22 3.35 3.79
C TYR A 152 8.43 2.12 2.91
N ALA A 153 9.55 2.07 2.21
CA ALA A 153 9.85 1.03 1.24
C ALA A 153 11.37 0.86 1.07
N GLU A 154 11.80 -0.13 0.29
CA GLU A 154 13.21 -0.28 -0.07
C GLU A 154 13.72 0.93 -0.87
N ASN A 155 15.05 1.19 -0.76
CA ASN A 155 15.70 2.35 -1.36
C ASN A 155 15.45 2.46 -2.87
N ASN A 156 15.48 1.35 -3.60
CA ASN A 156 15.24 1.32 -5.05
C ASN A 156 13.82 1.79 -5.41
N ILE A 157 12.82 1.42 -4.61
CA ILE A 157 11.43 1.87 -4.81
C ILE A 157 11.34 3.37 -4.52
N ILE A 158 11.94 3.84 -3.42
CA ILE A 158 11.94 5.27 -3.08
C ILE A 158 12.64 6.09 -4.16
N ASP A 159 13.82 5.67 -4.60
CA ASP A 159 14.58 6.38 -5.64
C ASP A 159 13.82 6.40 -6.99
N TYR A 160 13.10 5.33 -7.30
CA TYR A 160 12.21 5.31 -8.46
C TYR A 160 11.05 6.31 -8.31
N LEU A 161 10.39 6.35 -7.16
CA LEU A 161 9.24 7.24 -6.91
C LEU A 161 9.64 8.72 -6.91
N ILE A 162 10.81 9.08 -6.39
CA ILE A 162 11.33 10.45 -6.47
C ILE A 162 11.41 10.94 -7.93
N ASN A 163 11.66 10.04 -8.87
CA ASN A 163 11.83 10.37 -10.29
C ASN A 163 10.58 10.13 -11.16
N LYS A 164 9.57 9.42 -10.66
CA LYS A 164 8.41 9.00 -11.48
C LYS A 164 7.06 9.33 -10.86
N CYS A 165 6.98 9.53 -9.54
CA CYS A 165 5.72 9.79 -8.87
C CYS A 165 5.26 11.23 -9.13
N ARG A 166 4.26 11.40 -9.98
CA ARG A 166 3.78 12.72 -10.41
C ARG A 166 3.24 13.58 -9.27
N SER A 167 2.51 12.99 -8.33
CA SER A 167 1.97 13.72 -7.19
C SER A 167 3.06 14.18 -6.21
N PHE A 168 4.23 13.55 -6.23
CA PHE A 168 5.41 14.00 -5.48
C PHE A 168 6.14 15.12 -6.22
N ILE A 169 6.42 14.91 -7.52
CA ILE A 169 7.26 15.82 -8.32
C ILE A 169 6.58 17.17 -8.55
N TYR A 170 5.28 17.17 -8.85
CA TYR A 170 4.52 18.36 -9.28
C TYR A 170 3.65 18.96 -8.17
N SER A 171 3.98 18.68 -6.92
CA SER A 171 3.34 19.26 -5.73
C SER A 171 4.32 20.14 -4.97
N THR A 172 3.82 21.24 -4.43
CA THR A 172 4.60 22.05 -3.47
C THR A 172 4.81 21.23 -2.20
N ALA A 173 6.02 21.29 -1.64
CA ALA A 173 6.33 20.61 -0.38
C ALA A 173 5.51 21.18 0.79
N LEU A 174 5.40 20.39 1.85
CA LEU A 174 4.85 20.86 3.12
C LEU A 174 5.72 22.01 3.68
N PRO A 175 5.09 22.95 4.39
CA PRO A 175 5.80 24.06 5.03
C PRO A 175 6.73 23.58 6.15
#